data_ff1635f969082010ec60207330048cfa
#
_entry.id   ff1635f969082010ec60207330048cfa
#
_cell.length_a   1.000
_cell.length_b   1.000
_cell.length_c   1.000
_cell.angle_alpha   90.00
_cell.angle_beta   90.00
_cell.angle_gamma   90.00
#
_symmetry.space_group_name_H-M   'P 1'
#
loop_
_entity.id
_entity.type
_entity.pdbx_description
1 polymer ?
#
loop_
_entity_poly.entity_id
_entity_poly.type
_entity_poly.pdbx_seq_one_letter_code
_entity_poly.pdbx_strand_id
1 'polypeptide(L)'
;NAEGQLKGYVRSTLLRHFADSNQALFLGSANKSDLLLGFGTPEGEFEGDLQHLGDLYKTEVLEMGHFIGLPEAVLEKTPSRCRTPRATDEDELGAPWAQVDDILIQLQNQVDPQSMIDKGMDALTVHRTMRMLQDNQGHFQKIPVLPTGRNNKSIEKAREAEASSLA
;
A
#
# COMPACT_ATOMS: atom_id res chain seq x y z
N ASN A 1 1.04 -15.27 12.34
CA ASN A 1 1.98 -16.39 12.40
C ASN A 1 3.39 -15.85 12.67
N ALA A 2 3.98 -16.21 13.84
CA ALA A 2 5.28 -15.72 14.31
C ALA A 2 6.44 -16.05 13.34
N GLU A 3 6.40 -17.20 12.67
CA GLU A 3 7.44 -17.58 11.70
C GLU A 3 7.45 -16.69 10.46
N GLY A 4 6.27 -16.34 9.93
CA GLY A 4 6.17 -15.43 8.78
C GLY A 4 6.64 -14.02 9.14
N GLN A 5 6.31 -13.52 10.32
CA GLN A 5 6.82 -12.25 10.81
C GLN A 5 8.34 -12.26 10.98
N LEU A 6 8.90 -13.34 11.55
CA LEU A 6 10.34 -13.49 11.70
C LEU A 6 11.07 -13.39 10.34
N LYS A 7 10.53 -14.03 9.29
CA LYS A 7 11.09 -13.95 7.94
C LYS A 7 11.11 -12.50 7.41
N GLY A 8 10.05 -11.74 7.68
CA GLY A 8 9.99 -10.31 7.37
C GLY A 8 11.09 -9.52 8.08
N TYR A 9 11.19 -9.67 9.39
CA TYR A 9 12.19 -8.96 10.20
C TYR A 9 13.64 -9.30 9.80
N VAL A 10 13.95 -10.57 9.60
CA VAL A 10 15.30 -10.97 9.14
C VAL A 10 15.64 -10.34 7.81
N ARG A 11 14.71 -10.34 6.84
CA ARG A 11 14.91 -9.75 5.53
C ARG A 11 15.14 -8.25 5.61
N SER A 12 14.32 -7.54 6.35
CA SER A 12 14.44 -6.09 6.54
C SER A 12 15.73 -5.71 7.25
N THR A 13 16.09 -6.46 8.30
CA THR A 13 17.37 -6.24 9.02
C THR A 13 18.58 -6.40 8.11
N LEU A 14 18.60 -7.44 7.26
CA LEU A 14 19.69 -7.66 6.30
C LEU A 14 19.76 -6.55 5.24
N LEU A 15 18.60 -6.13 4.71
CA LEU A 15 18.53 -5.04 3.73
C LEU A 15 18.95 -3.71 4.35
N ARG A 16 18.53 -3.41 5.56
CA ARG A 16 18.94 -2.22 6.31
C ARG A 16 20.45 -2.20 6.53
N HIS A 17 21.01 -3.31 7.04
CA HIS A 17 22.45 -3.43 7.23
C HIS A 17 23.22 -3.22 5.93
N PHE A 18 22.76 -3.80 4.82
CA PHE A 18 23.37 -3.62 3.51
C PHE A 18 23.30 -2.16 3.05
N ALA A 19 22.16 -1.51 3.18
CA ALA A 19 21.97 -0.10 2.81
C ALA A 19 22.91 0.80 3.62
N ASP A 20 22.94 0.65 4.94
CA ASP A 20 23.79 1.43 5.83
C ASP A 20 25.28 1.24 5.52
N SER A 21 25.70 -0.01 5.28
CA SER A 21 27.09 -0.34 4.94
C SER A 21 27.55 0.23 3.61
N ASN A 22 26.61 0.51 2.69
CA ASN A 22 26.90 1.06 1.37
C ASN A 22 26.48 2.53 1.21
N GLN A 23 26.06 3.20 2.29
CA GLN A 23 25.55 4.57 2.25
C GLN A 23 24.41 4.73 1.22
N ALA A 24 23.53 3.73 1.12
CA ALA A 24 22.42 3.65 0.18
C ALA A 24 21.07 3.79 0.89
N LEU A 25 20.04 4.18 0.15
CA LEU A 25 18.66 4.17 0.64
C LEU A 25 18.08 2.77 0.54
N PHE A 26 17.32 2.38 1.56
CA PHE A 26 16.49 1.20 1.54
C PHE A 26 15.07 1.59 1.09
N LEU A 27 14.69 1.22 -0.12
CA LEU A 27 13.34 1.46 -0.63
C LEU A 27 12.39 0.34 -0.17
N GLY A 28 11.33 0.72 0.51
CA GLY A 28 10.24 -0.18 0.82
C GLY A 28 9.32 -0.38 -0.38
N SER A 29 8.65 -1.51 -0.46
CA SER A 29 7.78 -1.91 -1.57
C SER A 29 6.29 -1.98 -1.22
N ALA A 30 5.89 -1.51 -0.05
CA ALA A 30 4.49 -1.44 0.33
C ALA A 30 3.74 -0.45 -0.57
N ASN A 31 2.59 -0.86 -1.08
CA ASN A 31 1.70 -0.01 -1.84
C ASN A 31 0.67 0.67 -0.91
N LYS A 32 -0.13 1.57 -1.46
CA LYS A 32 -1.12 2.35 -0.69
C LYS A 32 -2.16 1.46 0.01
N SER A 33 -2.62 0.41 -0.65
CA SER A 33 -3.61 -0.52 -0.09
C SER A 33 -3.03 -1.26 1.11
N ASP A 34 -1.79 -1.77 1.00
CA ASP A 34 -1.08 -2.42 2.10
C ASP A 34 -0.94 -1.48 3.31
N LEU A 35 -0.53 -0.23 3.04
CA LEU A 35 -0.32 0.79 4.07
C LEU A 35 -1.62 1.20 4.76
N LEU A 36 -2.69 1.43 3.99
CA LEU A 36 -4.00 1.84 4.53
C LEU A 36 -4.62 0.75 5.41
N LEU A 37 -4.51 -0.51 5.00
CA LEU A 37 -5.12 -1.63 5.71
C LEU A 37 -4.22 -2.20 6.82
N GLY A 38 -3.00 -1.71 6.97
CA GLY A 38 -2.03 -2.31 7.89
C GLY A 38 -1.62 -3.71 7.46
N PHE A 39 -1.64 -3.96 6.15
CA PHE A 39 -1.39 -5.26 5.56
C PHE A 39 0.12 -5.56 5.48
N GLY A 40 0.79 -5.47 6.61
CA GLY A 40 2.22 -5.63 6.81
C GLY A 40 2.59 -5.40 8.29
N THR A 41 3.89 -5.37 8.57
CA THR A 41 4.43 -5.01 9.88
C THR A 41 5.41 -3.85 9.76
N PRO A 42 5.44 -2.91 10.72
CA PRO A 42 6.34 -1.77 10.67
C PRO A 42 7.81 -2.15 10.49
N GLU A 43 8.26 -3.19 11.20
CA GLU A 43 9.65 -3.66 11.21
C GLU A 43 9.91 -4.74 10.14
N GLY A 44 8.95 -5.01 9.27
CA GLY A 44 9.01 -6.02 8.23
C GLY A 44 8.71 -5.45 6.86
N GLU A 45 7.48 -5.67 6.37
CA GLU A 45 7.07 -5.27 5.03
C GLU A 45 7.01 -3.74 4.83
N PHE A 46 6.82 -2.98 5.94
CA PHE A 46 6.76 -1.51 5.89
C PHE A 46 8.11 -0.84 6.16
N GLU A 47 9.17 -1.63 6.41
CA GLU A 47 10.50 -1.08 6.57
C GLU A 47 10.98 -0.40 5.29
N GLY A 48 11.71 0.71 5.45
CA GLY A 48 12.27 1.47 4.35
C GLY A 48 12.42 2.95 4.69
N ASP A 49 13.35 3.61 4.02
CA ASP A 49 13.52 5.06 4.14
C ASP A 49 12.41 5.79 3.37
N LEU A 50 11.85 5.13 2.34
CA LEU A 50 10.80 5.65 1.48
C LEU A 50 10.01 4.51 0.86
N GLN A 51 8.67 4.60 0.87
CA GLN A 51 7.78 3.70 0.15
C GLN A 51 7.49 4.27 -1.24
N HIS A 52 8.19 3.78 -2.25
CA HIS A 52 8.09 4.33 -3.62
C HIS A 52 6.78 3.97 -4.33
N LEU A 53 6.09 2.90 -3.89
CA LEU A 53 4.76 2.50 -4.37
C LEU A 53 3.63 2.97 -3.43
N GLY A 54 3.95 3.66 -2.33
CA GLY A 54 3.02 3.95 -1.24
C GLY A 54 1.85 4.87 -1.59
N ASP A 55 1.87 5.56 -2.74
CA ASP A 55 0.76 6.38 -3.24
C ASP A 55 -0.07 5.68 -4.33
N LEU A 56 0.30 4.47 -4.73
CA LEU A 56 -0.43 3.65 -5.70
C LEU A 56 -1.22 2.55 -4.99
N TYR A 57 -2.48 2.37 -5.39
CA TYR A 57 -3.26 1.21 -4.97
C TYR A 57 -2.69 -0.09 -5.54
N LYS A 58 -3.04 -1.24 -4.95
CA LYS A 58 -2.55 -2.55 -5.41
C LYS A 58 -2.86 -2.81 -6.87
N THR A 59 -4.08 -2.50 -7.29
CA THR A 59 -4.52 -2.61 -8.69
C THR A 59 -3.73 -1.70 -9.62
N GLU A 60 -3.43 -0.48 -9.21
CA GLU A 60 -2.63 0.48 -9.99
C GLU A 60 -1.17 0.03 -10.13
N VAL A 61 -0.61 -0.61 -9.10
CA VAL A 61 0.74 -1.21 -9.19
C VAL A 61 0.78 -2.31 -10.26
N LEU A 62 -0.27 -3.14 -10.33
CA LEU A 62 -0.38 -4.19 -11.37
C LEU A 62 -0.52 -3.57 -12.76
N GLU A 63 -1.40 -2.57 -12.93
CA GLU A 63 -1.57 -1.85 -14.20
C GLU A 63 -0.26 -1.18 -14.65
N MET A 64 0.46 -0.54 -13.73
CA MET A 64 1.76 0.03 -14.02
C MET A 64 2.77 -1.05 -14.43
N GLY A 65 2.76 -2.21 -13.77
CA GLY A 65 3.60 -3.35 -14.13
C GLY A 65 3.36 -3.83 -15.56
N HIS A 66 2.09 -3.94 -15.98
CA HIS A 66 1.72 -4.23 -17.38
C HIS A 66 2.22 -3.15 -18.34
N PHE A 67 2.00 -1.88 -17.97
CA PHE A 67 2.40 -0.75 -18.81
C PHE A 67 3.92 -0.69 -19.07
N ILE A 68 4.74 -0.99 -18.07
CA ILE A 68 6.21 -1.01 -18.20
C ILE A 68 6.76 -2.33 -18.76
N GLY A 69 5.88 -3.29 -19.08
CA GLY A 69 6.25 -4.56 -19.73
C GLY A 69 6.93 -5.55 -18.79
N LEU A 70 6.53 -5.63 -17.53
CA LEU A 70 7.02 -6.69 -16.64
C LEU A 70 6.64 -8.06 -17.18
N PRO A 71 7.48 -9.11 -16.97
CA PRO A 71 7.15 -10.46 -17.38
C PRO A 71 5.84 -10.96 -16.75
N GLU A 72 5.02 -11.66 -17.54
CA GLU A 72 3.73 -12.23 -17.12
C GLU A 72 3.86 -13.08 -15.86
N ALA A 73 4.90 -13.88 -15.75
CA ALA A 73 5.19 -14.69 -14.56
C ALA A 73 5.34 -13.87 -13.25
N VAL A 74 5.62 -12.56 -13.34
CA VAL A 74 5.64 -11.67 -12.20
C VAL A 74 4.25 -11.10 -11.94
N LEU A 75 3.54 -10.73 -12.99
CA LEU A 75 2.22 -10.08 -12.92
C LEU A 75 1.11 -11.05 -12.49
N GLU A 76 1.16 -12.29 -13.00
CA GLU A 76 0.20 -13.35 -12.66
C GLU A 76 0.47 -14.04 -11.32
N LYS A 77 1.64 -13.75 -10.70
CA LYS A 77 1.96 -14.33 -9.41
C LYS A 77 0.94 -13.89 -8.37
N THR A 78 0.20 -14.85 -7.84
CA THR A 78 -0.76 -14.58 -6.76
C THR A 78 -0.09 -13.88 -5.57
N PRO A 79 -0.57 -12.71 -5.18
CA PRO A 79 -0.03 -11.97 -4.03
C PRO A 79 -0.13 -12.81 -2.76
N SER A 80 0.99 -12.94 -2.05
CA SER A 80 1.04 -13.64 -0.76
C SER A 80 2.17 -13.09 0.08
N ARG A 81 1.91 -12.89 1.37
CA ARG A 81 2.92 -12.44 2.33
C ARG A 81 3.77 -13.56 2.91
N CYS A 82 3.61 -14.78 2.42
CA CYS A 82 4.30 -15.97 2.93
C CYS A 82 4.14 -16.21 4.45
N ARG A 83 3.11 -15.61 5.05
CA ARG A 83 2.83 -15.77 6.50
C ARG A 83 2.21 -17.12 6.81
N THR A 84 1.34 -17.60 5.93
CA THR A 84 0.70 -18.90 6.06
C THR A 84 0.98 -19.71 4.80
N PRO A 85 1.46 -20.94 4.90
CA PRO A 85 1.61 -21.80 3.72
C PRO A 85 0.27 -21.92 3.01
N ARG A 86 0.22 -21.58 1.73
CA ARG A 86 -0.95 -21.66 0.82
C ARG A 86 -2.04 -20.59 0.97
N ALA A 87 -1.99 -19.67 1.94
CA ALA A 87 -2.93 -18.56 1.99
C ALA A 87 -2.46 -17.41 1.09
N THR A 88 -3.37 -16.89 0.29
CA THR A 88 -3.17 -15.68 -0.51
C THR A 88 -3.53 -14.44 0.30
N ASP A 89 -3.13 -13.26 -0.20
CA ASP A 89 -3.57 -12.00 0.40
C ASP A 89 -5.10 -11.86 0.35
N GLU A 90 -5.72 -12.29 -0.76
CA GLU A 90 -7.17 -12.24 -0.95
C GLU A 90 -7.92 -13.20 -0.02
N ASP A 91 -7.32 -14.37 0.31
CA ASP A 91 -7.89 -15.26 1.33
C ASP A 91 -7.89 -14.59 2.71
N GLU A 92 -6.83 -13.85 3.04
CA GLU A 92 -6.74 -13.10 4.29
C GLU A 92 -7.69 -11.89 4.30
N LEU A 93 -7.88 -11.21 3.18
CA LEU A 93 -8.81 -10.09 3.01
C LEU A 93 -10.27 -10.55 2.95
N GLY A 94 -10.51 -11.77 2.44
CA GLY A 94 -11.83 -12.32 2.17
C GLY A 94 -12.51 -11.69 0.94
N ALA A 95 -11.75 -10.99 0.10
CA ALA A 95 -12.21 -10.36 -1.13
C ALA A 95 -11.05 -10.11 -2.10
N PRO A 96 -11.31 -10.02 -3.42
CA PRO A 96 -10.32 -9.61 -4.41
C PRO A 96 -9.81 -8.18 -4.17
N TRP A 97 -8.51 -7.96 -4.44
CA TRP A 97 -7.92 -6.63 -4.32
C TRP A 97 -8.66 -5.55 -5.11
N ALA A 98 -9.22 -5.88 -6.28
CA ALA A 98 -9.99 -4.93 -7.08
C ALA A 98 -11.21 -4.38 -6.32
N GLN A 99 -11.90 -5.21 -5.55
CA GLN A 99 -13.03 -4.78 -4.73
C GLN A 99 -12.59 -3.96 -3.53
N VAL A 100 -11.51 -4.40 -2.88
CA VAL A 100 -10.94 -3.70 -1.71
C VAL A 100 -10.45 -2.31 -2.10
N ASP A 101 -9.73 -2.19 -3.20
CA ASP A 101 -9.22 -0.91 -3.70
C ASP A 101 -10.34 0.05 -4.10
N ASP A 102 -11.40 -0.46 -4.75
CA ASP A 102 -12.57 0.36 -5.09
C ASP A 102 -13.25 0.92 -3.83
N ILE A 103 -13.40 0.10 -2.79
CA ILE A 103 -13.93 0.57 -1.49
C ILE A 103 -12.99 1.63 -0.88
N LEU A 104 -11.69 1.41 -0.87
CA LEU A 104 -10.71 2.37 -0.33
C LEU A 104 -10.75 3.72 -1.09
N ILE A 105 -10.85 3.68 -2.41
CA ILE A 105 -10.99 4.87 -3.26
C ILE A 105 -12.27 5.64 -2.93
N GLN A 106 -13.39 4.93 -2.80
CA GLN A 106 -14.67 5.56 -2.48
C GLN A 106 -14.68 6.16 -1.07
N LEU A 107 -14.10 5.47 -0.08
CA LEU A 107 -13.93 5.99 1.29
C LEU A 107 -13.04 7.24 1.32
N GLN A 108 -11.96 7.27 0.53
CA GLN A 108 -11.09 8.45 0.41
C GLN A 108 -11.83 9.64 -0.22
N ASN A 109 -12.77 9.37 -1.12
CA ASN A 109 -13.66 10.37 -1.72
C ASN A 109 -14.87 10.71 -0.83
N GLN A 110 -14.87 10.26 0.43
CA GLN A 110 -15.93 10.54 1.41
C GLN A 110 -17.32 10.00 1.01
N VAL A 111 -17.36 8.95 0.20
CA VAL A 111 -18.60 8.25 -0.13
C VAL A 111 -19.09 7.50 1.11
N ASP A 112 -20.38 7.67 1.42
CA ASP A 112 -21.00 6.97 2.54
C ASP A 112 -21.00 5.45 2.32
N PRO A 113 -20.56 4.64 3.30
CA PRO A 113 -20.49 3.18 3.19
C PRO A 113 -21.84 2.53 2.86
N GLN A 114 -22.93 3.04 3.43
CA GLN A 114 -24.27 2.53 3.13
C GLN A 114 -24.62 2.74 1.66
N SER A 115 -24.24 3.90 1.11
CA SER A 115 -24.43 4.18 -0.31
C SER A 115 -23.69 3.22 -1.24
N MET A 116 -22.52 2.71 -0.82
CA MET A 116 -21.77 1.69 -1.58
C MET A 116 -22.54 0.35 -1.56
N ILE A 117 -23.06 -0.05 -0.40
CA ILE A 117 -23.85 -1.27 -0.22
C ILE A 117 -25.14 -1.21 -1.04
N ASP A 118 -25.84 -0.08 -0.99
CA ASP A 118 -27.07 0.15 -1.74
C ASP A 118 -26.86 0.08 -3.27
N LYS A 119 -25.64 0.38 -3.73
CA LYS A 119 -25.21 0.24 -5.12
C LYS A 119 -24.73 -1.16 -5.50
N GLY A 120 -24.80 -2.11 -4.56
CA GLY A 120 -24.51 -3.52 -4.81
C GLY A 120 -23.13 -4.01 -4.41
N MET A 121 -22.34 -3.21 -3.68
CA MET A 121 -21.12 -3.71 -3.08
C MET A 121 -21.43 -4.68 -1.94
N ASP A 122 -20.60 -5.72 -1.79
CA ASP A 122 -20.78 -6.69 -0.70
C ASP A 122 -20.59 -6.02 0.66
N ALA A 123 -21.63 -6.05 1.48
CA ALA A 123 -21.66 -5.40 2.78
C ALA A 123 -20.56 -5.90 3.74
N LEU A 124 -20.25 -7.21 3.69
CA LEU A 124 -19.22 -7.80 4.54
C LEU A 124 -17.83 -7.25 4.16
N THR A 125 -17.55 -7.18 2.88
CA THR A 125 -16.29 -6.62 2.36
C THR A 125 -16.15 -5.14 2.70
N VAL A 126 -17.22 -4.33 2.54
CA VAL A 126 -17.23 -2.92 2.92
C VAL A 126 -16.92 -2.75 4.41
N HIS A 127 -17.64 -3.44 5.29
CA HIS A 127 -17.43 -3.33 6.74
C HIS A 127 -16.05 -3.83 7.18
N ARG A 128 -15.55 -4.90 6.56
CA ARG A 128 -14.24 -5.45 6.87
C ARG A 128 -13.13 -4.49 6.49
N THR A 129 -13.17 -3.93 5.28
CA THR A 129 -12.22 -2.93 4.79
C THR A 129 -12.21 -1.69 5.68
N MET A 130 -13.38 -1.19 6.06
CA MET A 130 -13.50 -0.06 6.99
C MET A 130 -12.88 -0.35 8.35
N ARG A 131 -13.13 -1.53 8.91
CA ARG A 131 -12.56 -1.94 10.19
C ARG A 131 -11.03 -1.98 10.12
N MET A 132 -10.47 -2.62 9.09
CA MET A 132 -9.02 -2.67 8.90
C MET A 132 -8.42 -1.26 8.77
N LEU A 133 -9.08 -0.38 8.01
CA LEU A 133 -8.66 1.01 7.87
C LEU A 133 -8.68 1.76 9.22
N GLN A 134 -9.70 1.56 10.04
CA GLN A 134 -9.82 2.18 11.37
C GLN A 134 -8.77 1.64 12.34
N ASP A 135 -8.57 0.32 12.37
CA ASP A 135 -7.59 -0.33 13.25
C ASP A 135 -6.16 0.11 12.94
N ASN A 136 -5.89 0.51 11.67
CA ASN A 136 -4.57 0.96 11.21
C ASN A 136 -4.38 2.49 11.23
N GLN A 137 -5.40 3.27 11.60
CA GLN A 137 -5.28 4.72 11.70
C GLN A 137 -4.16 5.11 12.67
N GLY A 138 -3.16 5.86 12.19
CA GLY A 138 -2.03 6.32 12.98
C GLY A 138 -0.71 5.59 12.72
N HIS A 139 -0.71 4.39 12.15
CA HIS A 139 0.50 3.73 11.69
C HIS A 139 0.95 4.25 10.33
N PHE A 140 0.03 4.42 9.40
CA PHE A 140 0.26 4.92 8.05
C PHE A 140 0.93 6.30 7.99
N GLN A 141 0.56 7.23 8.90
CA GLN A 141 1.05 8.62 8.88
C GLN A 141 2.55 8.78 9.18
N LYS A 142 3.21 7.73 9.66
CA LYS A 142 4.64 7.77 10.05
C LYS A 142 5.59 7.25 8.98
N ILE A 143 5.05 6.68 7.89
CA ILE A 143 5.84 6.04 6.86
C ILE A 143 6.05 7.02 5.71
N PRO A 144 7.30 7.37 5.34
CA PRO A 144 7.55 8.24 4.21
C PRO A 144 7.08 7.60 2.91
N VAL A 145 6.27 8.31 2.13
CA VAL A 145 5.71 7.85 0.86
C VAL A 145 6.11 8.81 -0.26
N LEU A 146 6.52 8.26 -1.40
CA LEU A 146 6.77 9.05 -2.60
C LEU A 146 5.44 9.43 -3.27
N PRO A 147 5.08 10.72 -3.33
CA PRO A 147 3.83 11.13 -3.94
C PRO A 147 3.87 11.01 -5.46
N THR A 148 2.83 10.45 -6.06
CA THR A 148 2.67 10.32 -7.52
C THR A 148 2.11 11.56 -8.20
N GLY A 149 1.69 12.56 -7.43
CA GLY A 149 1.13 13.82 -7.93
C GLY A 149 -0.38 13.80 -8.19
N ARG A 150 -1.05 12.67 -8.01
CA ARG A 150 -2.48 12.49 -8.35
C ARG A 150 -3.44 13.31 -7.48
N ASN A 151 -3.08 13.62 -6.21
CA ASN A 151 -3.90 14.38 -5.26
C ASN A 151 -3.03 15.25 -4.34
N ASN A 152 -1.93 15.77 -4.84
CA ASN A 152 -0.94 16.36 -3.95
C ASN A 152 -1.10 17.88 -3.86
N LYS A 153 -2.01 18.33 -2.97
CA LYS A 153 -2.10 19.74 -2.54
C LYS A 153 -0.74 20.30 -2.07
N SER A 154 0.20 19.44 -1.70
CA SER A 154 1.57 19.84 -1.37
C SER A 154 2.41 20.17 -2.61
N ILE A 155 2.22 19.43 -3.73
CA ILE A 155 2.89 19.76 -5.00
C ILE A 155 2.28 21.03 -5.62
N GLU A 156 0.96 21.19 -5.54
CA GLU A 156 0.30 22.44 -5.95
C GLU A 156 0.82 23.64 -5.14
N LYS A 157 0.87 23.53 -3.81
CA LYS A 157 1.47 24.54 -2.94
C LYS A 157 2.95 24.80 -3.23
N ALA A 158 3.74 23.76 -3.50
CA ALA A 158 5.15 23.93 -3.87
C ALA A 158 5.31 24.65 -5.21
N ARG A 159 4.49 24.31 -6.22
CA ARG A 159 4.46 25.00 -7.52
C ARG A 159 3.99 26.45 -7.40
N GLU A 160 2.99 26.72 -6.56
CA GLU A 160 2.52 28.08 -6.28
C GLU A 160 3.59 28.90 -5.57
N ALA A 161 4.33 28.30 -4.62
CA ALA A 161 5.44 28.94 -3.92
C ALA A 161 6.63 29.24 -4.87
N GLU A 162 6.98 28.32 -5.78
CA GLU A 162 8.00 28.55 -6.82
C GLU A 162 7.56 29.64 -7.80
N ALA A 163 6.32 29.61 -8.27
CA ALA A 163 5.77 30.63 -9.15
C ALA A 163 5.76 32.03 -8.50
N SER A 164 5.49 32.12 -7.19
CA SER A 164 5.54 33.38 -6.42
C SER A 164 6.95 33.88 -6.16
N SER A 165 7.97 33.02 -6.21
CA SER A 165 9.37 33.41 -5.99
C SER A 165 10.07 33.89 -7.27
N LEU A 166 9.43 33.68 -8.44
CA LEU A 166 9.95 34.05 -9.77
C LEU A 166 9.25 35.30 -10.35
N ALA A 167 8.29 35.87 -9.62
CA ALA A 167 7.55 37.09 -9.94
C ALA A 167 8.04 38.27 -9.09
#